data_6da4c920baa62ed749dbad1a66af0ec6
#
_entry.id   6da4c920baa62ed749dbad1a66af0ec6
#
_cell.length_a   1.000
_cell.length_b   1.000
_cell.length_c   1.000
_cell.angle_alpha   90.00
_cell.angle_beta   90.00
_cell.angle_gamma   90.00
#
_symmetry.space_group_name_H-M   'P 1'
#
loop_
_entity.id
_entity.type
_entity.pdbx_description
1 polymer ?
#
loop_
_entity_poly.entity_id
_entity_poly.type
_entity_poly.pdbx_seq_one_letter_code
_entity_poly.pdbx_strand_id
1 'polypeptide(L)'
;MGKFVIKTQKDGQFYFNLVAGNGQTILKSEAYTTKPAALNGINSVKANAEDDGRYDRKESSNGKPYFNLKAGNGQVIGTSELYESEAGRENGISSVKSNAPGAETEDTTV
;
A
#
# COMPACT_ATOMS: atom_id res chain seq x y z
N MET A 1 -5.15 12.90 7.27
CA MET A 1 -5.21 12.51 5.86
C MET A 1 -3.89 11.94 5.41
N GLY A 2 -3.92 10.84 4.68
CA GLY A 2 -2.71 10.21 4.21
C GLY A 2 -2.19 10.76 2.90
N LYS A 3 -1.06 10.24 2.46
CA LYS A 3 -0.49 10.59 1.16
C LYS A 3 0.24 9.38 0.59
N PHE A 4 0.31 9.33 -0.75
CA PHE A 4 1.18 8.40 -1.46
C PHE A 4 2.50 9.10 -1.75
N VAL A 5 3.61 8.42 -1.47
CA VAL A 5 4.95 8.98 -1.71
C VAL A 5 5.64 8.09 -2.73
N ILE A 6 5.99 8.66 -3.90
CA ILE A 6 6.70 7.93 -4.96
C ILE A 6 8.19 8.07 -4.72
N LYS A 7 8.90 6.95 -4.77
CA LYS A 7 10.34 6.88 -4.55
C LYS A 7 11.01 6.08 -5.65
N THR A 8 12.32 6.24 -5.77
CA THR A 8 13.15 5.48 -6.71
C THR A 8 14.01 4.50 -5.93
N GLN A 9 14.12 3.26 -6.43
CA GLN A 9 15.03 2.25 -5.89
C GLN A 9 16.42 2.39 -6.49
N LYS A 10 17.39 1.62 -5.94
CA LYS A 10 18.77 1.63 -6.40
C LYS A 10 18.92 1.24 -7.87
N ASP A 11 18.05 0.35 -8.35
CA ASP A 11 18.08 -0.13 -9.73
C ASP A 11 17.34 0.77 -10.71
N GLY A 12 16.88 1.93 -10.26
CA GLY A 12 16.16 2.89 -11.10
C GLY A 12 14.67 2.64 -11.23
N GLN A 13 14.16 1.60 -10.61
CA GLN A 13 12.72 1.34 -10.63
C GLN A 13 11.99 2.21 -9.61
N PHE A 14 10.68 2.35 -9.80
CA PHE A 14 9.84 3.21 -8.98
C PHE A 14 8.96 2.36 -8.07
N TYR A 15 8.68 2.88 -6.89
CA TYR A 15 7.68 2.29 -6.01
C TYR A 15 7.00 3.41 -5.23
N PHE A 16 5.93 3.09 -4.52
CA PHE A 16 5.27 4.07 -3.68
C PHE A 16 4.92 3.47 -2.32
N ASN A 17 4.86 4.35 -1.34
CA ASN A 17 4.34 4.03 -0.02
C ASN A 17 3.06 4.81 0.19
N LEU A 18 2.10 4.21 0.92
CA LEU A 18 0.97 4.96 1.46
C LEU A 18 1.31 5.29 2.90
N VAL A 19 1.33 6.58 3.21
CA VAL A 19 1.68 7.09 4.54
C VAL A 19 0.42 7.64 5.18
N ALA A 20 0.13 7.19 6.41
CA ALA A 20 -1.04 7.68 7.16
C ALA A 20 -0.80 9.10 7.65
N GLY A 21 -1.88 9.73 8.13
CA GLY A 21 -1.79 11.10 8.64
C GLY A 21 -0.81 11.29 9.78
N ASN A 22 -0.49 10.22 10.53
CA ASN A 22 0.50 10.26 11.62
C ASN A 22 1.94 10.05 11.15
N GLY A 23 2.17 9.97 9.83
CA GLY A 23 3.50 9.79 9.27
C GLY A 23 3.96 8.34 9.13
N GLN A 24 3.14 7.39 9.53
CA GLN A 24 3.50 5.97 9.49
C GLN A 24 3.20 5.37 8.11
N THR A 25 4.15 4.61 7.55
CA THR A 25 3.93 3.88 6.30
C THR A 25 3.02 2.68 6.59
N ILE A 26 1.89 2.61 5.88
CA ILE A 26 0.91 1.55 6.10
C ILE A 26 0.78 0.59 4.93
N LEU A 27 1.34 0.95 3.76
CA LEU A 27 1.30 0.09 2.58
C LEU A 27 2.48 0.43 1.70
N LYS A 28 3.10 -0.59 1.11
CA LYS A 28 4.20 -0.42 0.17
C LYS A 28 3.89 -1.18 -1.11
N SER A 29 4.09 -0.53 -2.26
CA SER A 29 3.88 -1.18 -3.54
C SER A 29 5.07 -2.06 -3.91
N GLU A 30 4.88 -2.90 -4.93
CA GLU A 30 5.99 -3.54 -5.61
C GLU A 30 6.68 -2.52 -6.54
N ALA A 31 7.80 -2.95 -7.14
CA ALA A 31 8.56 -2.06 -8.01
C ALA A 31 7.95 -1.98 -9.40
N TYR A 32 7.98 -0.79 -9.98
CA TYR A 32 7.51 -0.53 -11.34
C TYR A 32 8.69 -0.03 -12.18
N THR A 33 8.70 -0.39 -13.45
CA THR A 33 9.79 0.02 -14.36
C THR A 33 9.67 1.47 -14.80
N THR A 34 8.46 2.04 -14.75
CA THR A 34 8.22 3.43 -15.17
C THR A 34 7.40 4.17 -14.12
N LYS A 35 7.53 5.50 -14.11
CA LYS A 35 6.71 6.32 -13.22
C LYS A 35 5.23 6.26 -13.58
N PRO A 36 4.82 6.30 -14.87
CA PRO A 36 3.40 6.14 -15.19
C PRO A 36 2.80 4.84 -14.66
N ALA A 37 3.56 3.75 -14.67
CA ALA A 37 3.08 2.48 -14.12
C ALA A 37 2.87 2.59 -12.61
N ALA A 38 3.79 3.26 -11.89
CA ALA A 38 3.63 3.49 -10.46
C ALA A 38 2.39 4.35 -10.17
N LEU A 39 2.13 5.38 -10.98
CA LEU A 39 0.95 6.22 -10.83
C LEU A 39 -0.34 5.42 -11.06
N ASN A 40 -0.33 4.51 -12.04
CA ASN A 40 -1.45 3.59 -12.24
C ASN A 40 -1.67 2.69 -11.03
N GLY A 41 -0.58 2.25 -10.39
CA GLY A 41 -0.65 1.47 -9.17
C GLY A 41 -1.31 2.24 -8.03
N ILE A 42 -0.98 3.52 -7.88
CA ILE A 42 -1.62 4.39 -6.89
C ILE A 42 -3.12 4.48 -7.15
N ASN A 43 -3.51 4.70 -8.40
CA ASN A 43 -4.93 4.78 -8.77
C ASN A 43 -5.63 3.46 -8.47
N SER A 44 -4.95 2.33 -8.69
CA SER A 44 -5.50 1.02 -8.39
C SER A 44 -5.73 0.85 -6.88
N VAL A 45 -4.78 1.30 -6.05
CA VAL A 45 -4.96 1.26 -4.60
C VAL A 45 -6.19 2.08 -4.20
N LYS A 46 -6.32 3.29 -4.72
CA LYS A 46 -7.48 4.14 -4.41
C LYS A 46 -8.79 3.47 -4.81
N ALA A 47 -8.81 2.82 -5.97
CA ALA A 47 -10.03 2.20 -6.49
C ALA A 47 -10.44 0.96 -5.69
N ASN A 48 -9.48 0.24 -5.12
CA ASN A 48 -9.74 -1.03 -4.44
C ASN A 48 -9.74 -0.94 -2.92
N ALA A 49 -9.23 0.16 -2.36
CA ALA A 49 -8.96 0.26 -0.92
C ALA A 49 -10.21 0.10 -0.05
N GLU A 50 -11.37 0.50 -0.52
CA GLU A 50 -12.60 0.44 0.28
C GLU A 50 -13.29 -0.92 0.22
N ASP A 51 -12.86 -1.81 -0.68
CA ASP A 51 -13.46 -3.13 -0.86
C ASP A 51 -12.74 -4.14 0.02
N ASP A 52 -13.40 -4.59 1.09
CA ASP A 52 -12.80 -5.55 2.03
C ASP A 52 -12.36 -6.83 1.34
N GLY A 53 -13.05 -7.24 0.29
CA GLY A 53 -12.71 -8.46 -0.45
C GLY A 53 -11.39 -8.39 -1.22
N ARG A 54 -10.80 -7.21 -1.33
CA ARG A 54 -9.49 -7.03 -1.97
C ARG A 54 -8.32 -7.26 -1.04
N TYR A 55 -8.57 -7.41 0.27
CA TYR A 55 -7.51 -7.61 1.26
C TYR A 55 -7.29 -9.10 1.49
N ASP A 56 -6.05 -9.53 1.33
CA ASP A 56 -5.63 -10.92 1.56
C ASP A 56 -4.87 -10.95 2.88
N ARG A 57 -5.49 -11.48 3.92
CA ARG A 57 -4.94 -11.53 5.28
C ARG A 57 -4.04 -12.73 5.40
N LYS A 58 -2.77 -12.49 5.76
CA LYS A 58 -1.72 -13.51 5.77
C LYS A 58 -0.91 -13.47 7.05
N GLU A 59 -0.05 -14.47 7.21
CA GLU A 59 0.95 -14.52 8.26
C GLU A 59 2.32 -14.78 7.63
N SER A 60 3.34 -14.12 8.19
CA SER A 60 4.72 -14.33 7.74
C SER A 60 5.25 -15.67 8.26
N SER A 61 6.45 -16.03 7.81
CA SER A 61 7.08 -17.28 8.22
C SER A 61 7.31 -17.37 9.73
N ASN A 62 7.42 -16.24 10.42
CA ASN A 62 7.57 -16.20 11.87
C ASN A 62 6.24 -15.92 12.60
N GLY A 63 5.12 -16.08 11.90
CA GLY A 63 3.80 -16.01 12.52
C GLY A 63 3.23 -14.61 12.72
N LYS A 64 3.84 -13.59 12.13
CA LYS A 64 3.33 -12.21 12.28
C LYS A 64 2.28 -11.90 11.23
N PRO A 65 1.12 -11.35 11.65
CA PRO A 65 0.06 -11.00 10.71
C PRO A 65 0.47 -9.87 9.78
N TYR A 66 0.04 -9.93 8.53
CA TYR A 66 0.17 -8.85 7.57
C TYR A 66 -0.92 -9.03 6.51
N PHE A 67 -1.00 -8.10 5.56
CA PHE A 67 -1.97 -8.23 4.49
C PHE A 67 -1.39 -7.72 3.17
N ASN A 68 -1.93 -8.26 2.08
CA ASN A 68 -1.75 -7.73 0.75
C ASN A 68 -3.05 -7.08 0.30
N LEU A 69 -2.95 -5.99 -0.45
CA LEU A 69 -4.10 -5.40 -1.14
C LEU A 69 -4.02 -5.80 -2.60
N LYS A 70 -5.11 -6.34 -3.14
CA LYS A 70 -5.16 -6.82 -4.51
C LYS A 70 -6.08 -5.96 -5.36
N ALA A 71 -5.76 -5.89 -6.65
CA ALA A 71 -6.66 -5.30 -7.64
C ALA A 71 -7.75 -6.31 -8.00
N GLY A 72 -8.75 -5.86 -8.76
CA GLY A 72 -9.85 -6.71 -9.17
C GLY A 72 -9.43 -7.93 -9.98
N ASN A 73 -8.26 -7.87 -10.65
CA ASN A 73 -7.73 -9.00 -11.41
C ASN A 73 -6.90 -9.98 -10.55
N GLY A 74 -6.85 -9.76 -9.22
CA GLY A 74 -6.12 -10.62 -8.30
C GLY A 74 -4.65 -10.29 -8.13
N GLN A 75 -4.16 -9.28 -8.82
CA GLN A 75 -2.75 -8.89 -8.72
C GLN A 75 -2.50 -8.09 -7.45
N VAL A 76 -1.40 -8.40 -6.74
CA VAL A 76 -1.02 -7.66 -5.54
C VAL A 76 -0.52 -6.27 -5.93
N ILE A 77 -1.14 -5.24 -5.36
CA ILE A 77 -0.77 -3.85 -5.62
C ILE A 77 -0.16 -3.16 -4.42
N GLY A 78 -0.19 -3.78 -3.26
CA GLY A 78 0.48 -3.27 -2.07
C GLY A 78 0.55 -4.31 -0.99
N THR A 79 1.56 -4.17 -0.11
CA THR A 79 1.80 -5.08 1.01
C THR A 79 2.02 -4.25 2.26
N SER A 80 1.38 -4.66 3.37
CA SER A 80 1.56 -3.99 4.65
C SER A 80 2.88 -4.40 5.29
N GLU A 81 3.25 -3.71 6.37
CA GLU A 81 4.30 -4.18 7.26
C GLU A 81 3.77 -5.32 8.13
N LEU A 82 4.66 -5.93 8.91
CA LEU A 82 4.27 -7.02 9.82
C LEU A 82 3.70 -6.44 11.11
N TYR A 83 2.60 -7.01 11.58
CA TYR A 83 1.94 -6.58 12.82
C TYR A 83 2.16 -7.58 13.93
N GLU A 84 2.01 -7.14 15.17
CA GLU A 84 2.20 -8.02 16.34
C GLU A 84 0.97 -8.86 16.65
N SER A 85 -0.20 -8.47 16.13
CA SER A 85 -1.47 -9.14 16.40
C SER A 85 -2.41 -9.02 15.23
N GLU A 86 -3.43 -9.88 15.21
CA GLU A 86 -4.49 -9.77 14.21
C GLU A 86 -5.25 -8.45 14.34
N ALA A 87 -5.47 -7.99 15.57
CA ALA A 87 -6.13 -6.70 15.79
C ALA A 87 -5.30 -5.56 15.18
N GLY A 88 -3.97 -5.61 15.29
CA GLY A 88 -3.10 -4.63 14.65
C GLY A 88 -3.25 -4.66 13.14
N ARG A 89 -3.29 -5.86 12.55
CA ARG A 89 -3.49 -6.01 11.11
C ARG A 89 -4.82 -5.41 10.67
N GLU A 90 -5.91 -5.67 11.41
CA GLU A 90 -7.22 -5.14 11.07
C GLU A 90 -7.26 -3.62 11.17
N ASN A 91 -6.55 -3.05 12.15
CA ASN A 91 -6.41 -1.60 12.25
C ASN A 91 -5.64 -1.05 11.05
N GLY A 92 -4.63 -1.77 10.58
CA GLY A 92 -3.87 -1.38 9.38
C GLY A 92 -4.76 -1.36 8.14
N ILE A 93 -5.60 -2.37 7.97
CA ILE A 93 -6.57 -2.42 6.86
C ILE A 93 -7.51 -1.24 6.95
N SER A 94 -8.06 -0.95 8.13
CA SER A 94 -8.94 0.21 8.34
C SER A 94 -8.24 1.51 7.99
N SER A 95 -6.96 1.61 8.32
CA SER A 95 -6.16 2.80 8.01
C SER A 95 -6.01 2.98 6.50
N VAL A 96 -5.77 1.91 5.75
CA VAL A 96 -5.70 1.99 4.29
C VAL A 96 -7.05 2.44 3.73
N LYS A 97 -8.14 1.85 4.20
CA LYS A 97 -9.48 2.21 3.74
C LYS A 97 -9.78 3.69 3.96
N SER A 98 -9.34 4.24 5.10
CA SER A 98 -9.59 5.64 5.45
C SER A 98 -8.69 6.61 4.69
N ASN A 99 -7.42 6.25 4.49
CA ASN A 99 -6.42 7.19 3.99
C ASN A 99 -6.29 7.17 2.48
N ALA A 100 -6.42 6.00 1.83
CA ALA A 100 -6.10 5.88 0.42
C ALA A 100 -7.03 6.69 -0.50
N PRO A 101 -8.36 6.66 -0.34
CA PRO A 101 -9.23 7.32 -1.33
C PRO A 101 -8.99 8.82 -1.47
N GLY A 102 -8.68 9.51 -0.37
CA GLY A 102 -8.45 10.95 -0.38
C GLY A 102 -6.99 11.36 -0.34
N ALA A 103 -6.07 10.41 -0.46
CA ALA A 103 -4.65 10.72 -0.30
C ALA A 103 -4.11 11.49 -1.50
N GLU A 104 -3.25 12.47 -1.20
CA GLU A 104 -2.51 13.19 -2.23
C GLU A 104 -1.28 12.38 -2.64
N THR A 105 -0.71 12.70 -3.80
CA THR A 105 0.50 12.05 -4.28
C THR A 105 1.67 13.01 -4.19
N GLU A 106 2.72 12.60 -3.49
CA GLU A 106 3.96 13.36 -3.39
C GLU A 106 5.02 12.62 -4.22
N ASP A 107 5.58 13.30 -5.22
CA ASP A 107 6.62 12.73 -6.08
C ASP A 107 7.98 13.20 -5.60
N THR A 108 8.75 12.30 -4.99
CA THR A 108 10.09 12.61 -4.48
C THR A 108 11.18 12.34 -5.50
N THR A 109 10.79 11.95 -6.72
CA THR A 109 11.76 11.58 -7.77
C THR A 109 12.11 12.73 -8.70
N VAL A 110 11.46 13.87 -8.54
CA VAL A 110 11.71 15.06 -9.37
C VAL A 110 12.72 16.00 -8.72
#